data_030816056b4431b5e01c3e732b58842b
#
_entry.id   030816056b4431b5e01c3e732b58842b
#
_cell.length_a   1.000
_cell.length_b   1.000
_cell.length_c   1.000
_cell.angle_alpha   90.00
_cell.angle_beta   90.00
_cell.angle_gamma   90.00
#
_symmetry.space_group_name_H-M   'P 1'
#
loop_
_entity.id
_entity.type
_entity.pdbx_description
1 polymer ?
#
loop_
_entity_poly.entity_id
_entity_poly.type
_entity_poly.pdbx_seq_one_letter_code
_entity_poly.pdbx_strand_id
1 'polypeptide(L)'
;IADKGTDVKLASLKAGRDGRLVVVSDDLAWYADATHIAPTLQAALDDWAETAPRLKALAEDINHEAIPRERFHERDAASPLPRAYQWADGSAYVNHVALVRQARGAEMPESFWHDPLMYQGGSDAFLAPRDPIPLGDPAWGCDMEAEVVVVTGDVPMGVDAETARSHILLVGLTNDVSLRGLIPGELAKGFGFFQSKPSSAMSPVFVTPDALGDRWQDGKLHGTLCVDLNGQPLGRADAGVDMTFDFGQLIAHAAKTRDLRAGTIIGSGTVSNRDADGGPGKPIGEGGLGYSCLAEVRTVETIRDGEAKTPFMQTGD
;
A
#
# COMPACT_ATOMS: atom_id res chain seq x y z
N ILE A 1 7.06 -31.58 -12.01
CA ILE A 1 6.64 -30.96 -10.72
C ILE A 1 6.77 -29.47 -10.98
N ALA A 2 5.63 -28.77 -11.14
CA ALA A 2 5.66 -27.31 -11.24
C ALA A 2 6.36 -26.78 -9.99
N ASP A 3 7.34 -25.94 -10.20
CA ASP A 3 8.00 -25.21 -9.12
C ASP A 3 6.91 -24.45 -8.36
N LYS A 4 6.58 -24.92 -7.17
CA LYS A 4 5.69 -24.17 -6.28
C LYS A 4 6.48 -22.95 -5.87
N GLY A 5 6.04 -21.78 -6.33
CA GLY A 5 6.68 -20.51 -6.05
C GLY A 5 7.01 -20.29 -4.58
N THR A 6 7.64 -19.18 -4.27
CA THR A 6 8.05 -18.83 -2.91
C THR A 6 6.86 -18.31 -2.10
N ASP A 7 6.19 -19.19 -1.36
CA ASP A 7 5.06 -18.82 -0.48
C ASP A 7 5.60 -18.44 0.91
N VAL A 8 5.77 -17.14 1.18
CA VAL A 8 6.36 -16.65 2.42
C VAL A 8 5.64 -15.38 2.90
N LYS A 9 5.44 -15.31 4.21
CA LYS A 9 4.94 -14.13 4.92
C LYS A 9 6.03 -13.58 5.82
N LEU A 10 6.40 -12.32 5.63
CA LEU A 10 7.52 -11.66 6.28
C LEU A 10 7.05 -10.49 7.13
N ALA A 11 7.65 -10.34 8.30
CA ALA A 11 7.46 -9.20 9.18
C ALA A 11 8.79 -8.75 9.77
N SER A 12 8.81 -7.52 10.30
CA SER A 12 9.90 -7.03 11.14
C SER A 12 9.36 -6.75 12.54
N LEU A 13 9.98 -7.33 13.55
CA LEU A 13 9.69 -6.97 14.94
C LEU A 13 10.43 -5.68 15.31
N LYS A 14 9.84 -4.87 16.21
CA LYS A 14 10.45 -3.63 16.70
C LYS A 14 11.80 -3.92 17.36
N ALA A 15 12.90 -3.62 16.69
CA ALA A 15 14.27 -3.78 17.16
C ALA A 15 15.19 -2.86 16.37
N GLY A 16 15.84 -1.92 17.04
CA GLY A 16 16.67 -0.92 16.36
C GLY A 16 15.87 -0.12 15.32
N ARG A 17 16.57 0.38 14.31
CA ARG A 17 15.96 1.25 13.28
C ARG A 17 15.36 0.46 12.10
N ASP A 18 15.92 -0.69 11.81
CA ASP A 18 15.56 -1.49 10.63
C ASP A 18 14.72 -2.73 10.97
N GLY A 19 14.37 -2.89 12.25
CA GLY A 19 13.62 -4.02 12.74
C GLY A 19 14.44 -5.33 12.76
N ARG A 20 13.80 -6.42 13.15
CA ARG A 20 14.35 -7.77 13.18
C ARG A 20 13.49 -8.66 12.31
N LEU A 21 14.08 -9.28 11.29
CA LEU A 21 13.36 -10.13 10.34
C LEU A 21 12.79 -11.38 11.01
N VAL A 22 11.53 -11.67 10.73
CA VAL A 22 10.83 -12.90 11.11
C VAL A 22 10.01 -13.43 9.96
N VAL A 23 9.84 -14.75 9.92
CA VAL A 23 8.86 -15.43 9.06
C VAL A 23 7.61 -15.69 9.87
N VAL A 24 6.45 -15.38 9.30
CA VAL A 24 5.14 -15.51 9.94
C VAL A 24 4.40 -16.70 9.36
N SER A 25 3.71 -17.47 10.21
CA SER A 25 2.90 -18.63 9.80
C SER A 25 1.70 -18.24 8.94
N ASP A 26 1.13 -19.19 8.20
CA ASP A 26 0.00 -18.95 7.30
C ASP A 26 -1.25 -18.41 7.98
N ASP A 27 -1.49 -18.84 9.21
CA ASP A 27 -2.60 -18.38 10.06
C ASP A 27 -2.33 -17.02 10.75
N LEU A 28 -1.14 -16.42 10.52
CA LEU A 28 -0.67 -15.17 11.14
C LEU A 28 -0.57 -15.21 12.67
N ALA A 29 -0.59 -16.40 13.26
CA ALA A 29 -0.62 -16.56 14.72
C ALA A 29 0.78 -16.73 15.34
N TRP A 30 1.76 -17.15 14.52
CA TRP A 30 3.09 -17.53 14.99
C TRP A 30 4.19 -16.91 14.13
N TYR A 31 5.38 -16.80 14.69
CA TYR A 31 6.56 -16.43 13.92
C TYR A 31 7.78 -17.26 14.33
N ALA A 32 8.72 -17.34 13.42
CA ALA A 32 10.09 -17.86 13.66
C ALA A 32 11.11 -16.75 13.36
N ASP A 33 12.16 -16.67 14.17
CA ASP A 33 13.28 -15.75 13.97
C ASP A 33 14.03 -16.13 12.67
N ALA A 34 14.23 -15.17 11.79
CA ALA A 34 14.90 -15.31 10.51
C ALA A 34 16.26 -14.60 10.45
N THR A 35 16.76 -14.07 11.59
CA THR A 35 18.01 -13.29 11.62
C THR A 35 19.26 -14.08 11.27
N HIS A 36 19.22 -15.41 11.39
CA HIS A 36 20.26 -16.32 10.90
C HIS A 36 20.28 -16.46 9.36
N ILE A 37 19.26 -15.98 8.68
CA ILE A 37 19.17 -15.91 7.21
C ILE A 37 19.59 -14.51 6.77
N ALA A 38 18.92 -13.48 7.31
CA ALA A 38 19.24 -12.08 7.11
C ALA A 38 18.79 -11.27 8.34
N PRO A 39 19.57 -10.30 8.83
CA PRO A 39 19.26 -9.57 10.06
C PRO A 39 18.01 -8.69 9.95
N THR A 40 17.71 -8.19 8.76
CA THR A 40 16.59 -7.29 8.44
C THR A 40 15.94 -7.69 7.13
N LEU A 41 14.73 -7.22 6.86
CA LEU A 41 14.08 -7.45 5.57
C LEU A 41 14.89 -6.81 4.42
N GLN A 42 15.44 -5.60 4.62
CA GLN A 42 16.27 -4.97 3.60
C GLN A 42 17.47 -5.85 3.23
N ALA A 43 18.17 -6.41 4.21
CA ALA A 43 19.30 -7.31 3.95
C ALA A 43 18.87 -8.58 3.20
N ALA A 44 17.65 -9.07 3.44
CA ALA A 44 17.11 -10.20 2.68
C ALA A 44 16.79 -9.81 1.22
N LEU A 45 16.24 -8.63 0.99
CA LEU A 45 15.91 -8.12 -0.35
C LEU A 45 17.18 -7.82 -1.17
N ASP A 46 18.25 -7.36 -0.54
CA ASP A 46 19.54 -7.07 -1.21
C ASP A 46 20.19 -8.34 -1.77
N ASP A 47 19.85 -9.51 -1.23
CA ASP A 47 20.36 -10.82 -1.68
C ASP A 47 19.23 -11.84 -1.82
N TRP A 48 18.13 -11.41 -2.47
CA TRP A 48 16.90 -12.18 -2.54
C TRP A 48 17.06 -13.57 -3.15
N ALA A 49 17.92 -13.71 -4.16
CA ALA A 49 18.16 -15.00 -4.81
C ALA A 49 18.67 -16.08 -3.83
N GLU A 50 19.50 -15.69 -2.85
CA GLU A 50 20.06 -16.58 -1.84
C GLU A 50 19.16 -16.71 -0.60
N THR A 51 18.46 -15.62 -0.23
CA THR A 51 17.66 -15.58 1.01
C THR A 51 16.27 -16.16 0.83
N ALA A 52 15.62 -15.95 -0.31
CA ALA A 52 14.24 -16.39 -0.54
C ALA A 52 14.03 -17.90 -0.40
N PRO A 53 14.90 -18.79 -0.95
CA PRO A 53 14.75 -20.23 -0.75
C PRO A 53 14.87 -20.64 0.73
N ARG A 54 15.74 -19.97 1.49
CA ARG A 54 15.93 -20.23 2.93
C ARG A 54 14.75 -19.74 3.76
N LEU A 55 14.19 -18.57 3.42
CA LEU A 55 12.97 -18.05 4.04
C LEU A 55 11.77 -18.95 3.77
N LYS A 56 11.67 -19.51 2.55
CA LYS A 56 10.64 -20.48 2.19
C LYS A 56 10.75 -21.75 3.03
N ALA A 57 11.94 -22.34 3.15
CA ALA A 57 12.15 -23.51 3.99
C ALA A 57 11.75 -23.23 5.45
N LEU A 58 12.10 -22.05 5.97
CA LEU A 58 11.69 -21.63 7.32
C LEU A 58 10.16 -21.46 7.45
N ALA A 59 9.48 -20.98 6.39
CA ALA A 59 8.02 -20.88 6.36
C ALA A 59 7.35 -22.28 6.36
N GLU A 60 7.90 -23.23 5.61
CA GLU A 60 7.43 -24.60 5.62
C GLU A 60 7.61 -25.24 7.01
N ASP A 61 8.77 -25.05 7.63
CA ASP A 61 9.06 -25.59 8.97
C ASP A 61 8.12 -25.03 10.05
N ILE A 62 7.84 -23.72 10.04
CA ILE A 62 6.94 -23.12 11.02
C ILE A 62 5.50 -23.58 10.81
N ASN A 63 5.04 -23.70 9.57
CA ASN A 63 3.68 -24.16 9.25
C ASN A 63 3.46 -25.63 9.59
N HIS A 64 4.51 -26.45 9.50
CA HIS A 64 4.49 -27.87 9.91
C HIS A 64 4.83 -28.09 11.41
N GLU A 65 5.00 -27.04 12.19
CA GLU A 65 5.39 -27.11 13.61
C GLU A 65 6.72 -27.85 13.86
N ALA A 66 7.59 -27.86 12.85
CA ALA A 66 8.86 -28.58 12.88
C ALA A 66 9.94 -27.88 13.72
N ILE A 67 9.75 -26.60 14.04
CA ILE A 67 10.68 -25.75 14.77
C ILE A 67 10.01 -24.99 15.91
N PRO A 68 10.76 -24.52 16.91
CA PRO A 68 10.24 -23.59 17.92
C PRO A 68 9.66 -22.34 17.27
N ARG A 69 8.51 -21.90 17.77
CA ARG A 69 7.80 -20.71 17.28
C ARG A 69 7.28 -19.88 18.44
N GLU A 70 7.12 -18.60 18.22
CA GLU A 70 6.58 -17.64 19.19
C GLU A 70 5.27 -17.04 18.66
N ARG A 71 4.43 -16.52 19.56
CA ARG A 71 3.17 -15.88 19.18
C ARG A 71 3.47 -14.56 18.46
N PHE A 72 2.87 -14.42 17.26
CA PHE A 72 2.93 -13.16 16.50
C PHE A 72 1.85 -12.20 17.01
N HIS A 73 2.26 -11.02 17.41
CA HIS A 73 1.37 -9.93 17.79
C HIS A 73 1.70 -8.71 16.93
N GLU A 74 0.73 -8.23 16.15
CA GLU A 74 0.92 -7.08 15.27
C GLU A 74 1.36 -5.79 15.99
N ARG A 75 1.05 -5.64 17.27
CA ARG A 75 1.53 -4.51 18.10
C ARG A 75 3.04 -4.49 18.32
N ASP A 76 3.68 -5.67 18.23
CA ASP A 76 5.13 -5.83 18.42
C ASP A 76 5.87 -5.71 17.08
N ALA A 77 5.13 -5.67 15.97
CA ALA A 77 5.66 -5.46 14.64
C ALA A 77 5.97 -3.97 14.39
N ALA A 78 7.04 -3.73 13.65
CA ALA A 78 7.28 -2.49 12.92
C ALA A 78 6.63 -2.57 11.53
N SER A 79 6.75 -1.53 10.71
CA SER A 79 6.62 -1.73 9.26
C SER A 79 7.58 -2.84 8.81
N PRO A 80 7.21 -3.74 7.88
CA PRO A 80 8.14 -4.77 7.39
C PRO A 80 9.45 -4.19 6.86
N LEU A 81 9.39 -3.03 6.18
CA LEU A 81 10.52 -2.13 5.95
C LEU A 81 10.28 -0.88 6.79
N PRO A 82 10.92 -0.71 7.98
CA PRO A 82 10.72 0.48 8.82
C PRO A 82 11.17 1.77 8.15
N ARG A 83 12.06 1.67 7.17
CA ARG A 83 12.47 2.68 6.20
C ARG A 83 12.80 2.01 4.87
N ALA A 84 12.71 2.75 3.78
CA ALA A 84 12.98 2.24 2.44
C ALA A 84 13.91 3.19 1.67
N TYR A 85 14.60 2.68 0.65
CA TYR A 85 15.37 3.53 -0.25
C TYR A 85 14.48 4.51 -1.02
N GLN A 86 13.26 4.06 -1.37
CA GLN A 86 12.28 4.90 -2.05
C GLN A 86 10.86 4.44 -1.68
N TRP A 87 9.98 5.41 -1.48
CA TRP A 87 8.55 5.26 -1.48
C TRP A 87 7.99 6.12 -2.62
N ALA A 88 7.34 5.49 -3.59
CA ALA A 88 6.70 6.19 -4.68
C ALA A 88 5.26 5.68 -4.81
N ASP A 89 4.31 6.59 -4.66
CA ASP A 89 2.89 6.26 -4.73
C ASP A 89 2.28 6.71 -6.04
N GLY A 90 1.56 5.79 -6.69
CA GLY A 90 0.85 6.03 -7.93
C GLY A 90 -0.60 6.46 -7.71
N SER A 91 -1.28 6.81 -8.79
CA SER A 91 -2.73 7.03 -8.82
C SER A 91 -3.36 6.04 -9.82
N ALA A 92 -3.26 4.75 -9.52
CA ALA A 92 -3.68 3.71 -10.45
C ALA A 92 -5.20 3.59 -10.60
N TYR A 93 -5.96 4.06 -9.62
CA TYR A 93 -7.42 4.11 -9.70
C TYR A 93 -7.87 5.49 -10.18
N VAL A 94 -7.95 5.65 -11.50
CA VAL A 94 -8.30 6.94 -12.12
C VAL A 94 -9.67 7.44 -11.67
N ASN A 95 -10.57 6.55 -11.20
CA ASN A 95 -11.84 6.93 -10.57
C ASN A 95 -11.64 7.90 -9.40
N HIS A 96 -10.67 7.64 -8.51
CA HIS A 96 -10.35 8.54 -7.40
C HIS A 96 -10.04 9.96 -7.89
N VAL A 97 -9.14 10.08 -8.88
CA VAL A 97 -8.76 11.36 -9.46
C VAL A 97 -9.93 12.04 -10.18
N ALA A 98 -10.76 11.24 -10.91
CA ALA A 98 -11.93 11.74 -11.62
C ALA A 98 -12.95 12.38 -10.66
N LEU A 99 -13.23 11.74 -9.52
CA LEU A 99 -14.14 12.25 -8.50
C LEU A 99 -13.67 13.59 -7.93
N VAL A 100 -12.39 13.67 -7.53
CA VAL A 100 -11.82 14.91 -6.98
C VAL A 100 -11.89 16.06 -7.99
N ARG A 101 -11.64 15.78 -9.27
CA ARG A 101 -11.73 16.78 -10.34
C ARG A 101 -13.18 17.20 -10.61
N GLN A 102 -14.12 16.23 -10.66
CA GLN A 102 -15.53 16.51 -10.85
C GLN A 102 -16.10 17.44 -9.77
N ALA A 103 -15.75 17.22 -8.51
CA ALA A 103 -16.18 18.08 -7.39
C ALA A 103 -15.68 19.53 -7.53
N ARG A 104 -14.58 19.73 -8.28
CA ARG A 104 -14.02 21.06 -8.58
C ARG A 104 -14.48 21.62 -9.92
N GLY A 105 -15.38 20.95 -10.63
CA GLY A 105 -15.83 21.33 -11.97
C GLY A 105 -14.74 21.27 -13.04
N ALA A 106 -13.72 20.45 -12.84
CA ALA A 106 -12.59 20.29 -13.77
C ALA A 106 -12.74 19.00 -14.60
N GLU A 107 -12.42 19.08 -15.89
CA GLU A 107 -12.39 17.92 -16.77
C GLU A 107 -11.17 17.04 -16.53
N MET A 108 -11.28 15.74 -16.87
CA MET A 108 -10.18 14.78 -16.87
C MET A 108 -9.33 14.93 -18.13
N PRO A 109 -8.03 15.24 -18.02
CA PRO A 109 -7.13 15.19 -19.17
C PRO A 109 -7.02 13.77 -19.71
N GLU A 110 -7.01 13.62 -21.03
CA GLU A 110 -6.86 12.32 -21.72
C GLU A 110 -5.58 11.59 -21.29
N SER A 111 -4.50 12.34 -21.01
CA SER A 111 -3.21 11.80 -20.57
C SER A 111 -3.31 10.95 -19.28
N PHE A 112 -4.28 11.18 -18.40
CA PHE A 112 -4.41 10.44 -17.13
C PHE A 112 -4.79 8.96 -17.32
N TRP A 113 -5.30 8.61 -18.50
CA TRP A 113 -5.61 7.22 -18.85
C TRP A 113 -4.41 6.45 -19.39
N HIS A 114 -3.30 7.14 -19.72
CA HIS A 114 -2.14 6.57 -20.41
C HIS A 114 -0.80 6.85 -19.71
N ASP A 115 -0.76 7.85 -18.82
CA ASP A 115 0.45 8.29 -18.12
C ASP A 115 0.13 8.39 -16.61
N PRO A 116 0.62 7.45 -15.79
CA PRO A 116 0.31 7.43 -14.38
C PRO A 116 0.79 8.69 -13.65
N LEU A 117 -0.03 9.26 -12.79
CA LEU A 117 0.43 10.21 -11.79
C LEU A 117 1.17 9.45 -10.69
N MET A 118 2.29 10.01 -10.23
CA MET A 118 3.09 9.43 -9.15
C MET A 118 3.78 10.54 -8.35
N TYR A 119 3.86 10.38 -7.03
CA TYR A 119 4.64 11.25 -6.18
C TYR A 119 5.68 10.45 -5.39
N GLN A 120 6.75 11.12 -4.91
CA GLN A 120 7.70 10.55 -3.96
C GLN A 120 7.26 10.90 -2.54
N GLY A 121 6.96 9.85 -1.75
CA GLY A 121 6.67 9.96 -0.33
C GLY A 121 7.92 9.97 0.53
N GLY A 122 7.76 10.37 1.79
CA GLY A 122 8.80 10.21 2.81
C GLY A 122 9.07 8.72 3.06
N SER A 123 10.32 8.29 2.89
CA SER A 123 10.70 6.88 3.00
C SER A 123 11.69 6.59 4.12
N ASP A 124 12.07 7.60 4.88
CA ASP A 124 13.06 7.53 5.95
C ASP A 124 12.48 6.96 7.27
N ALA A 125 11.14 6.96 7.41
CA ALA A 125 10.44 6.33 8.54
C ALA A 125 8.98 6.06 8.20
N PHE A 126 8.52 4.82 8.37
CA PHE A 126 7.13 4.44 8.32
C PHE A 126 6.57 4.19 9.71
N LEU A 127 5.29 4.47 9.90
CA LEU A 127 4.57 4.09 11.10
C LEU A 127 4.38 2.57 11.14
N ALA A 128 4.51 2.01 12.32
CA ALA A 128 4.14 0.62 12.53
C ALA A 128 2.60 0.46 12.46
N PRO A 129 2.07 -0.76 12.25
CA PRO A 129 0.65 -1.00 12.00
C PRO A 129 -0.28 -0.52 13.13
N ARG A 130 0.24 -0.38 14.35
CA ARG A 130 -0.52 0.06 15.53
C ARG A 130 0.03 1.34 16.16
N ASP A 131 0.95 2.02 15.50
CA ASP A 131 1.44 3.29 16.00
C ASP A 131 0.38 4.39 15.77
N PRO A 132 0.25 5.34 16.71
CA PRO A 132 -0.63 6.47 16.52
C PRO A 132 -0.13 7.36 15.36
N ILE A 133 -1.06 7.92 14.60
CA ILE A 133 -0.75 8.93 13.58
C ILE A 133 -0.57 10.28 14.32
N PRO A 134 0.63 10.89 14.29
CA PRO A 134 0.84 12.20 14.90
C PRO A 134 0.07 13.28 14.14
N LEU A 135 -0.82 14.00 14.82
CA LEU A 135 -1.56 15.12 14.27
C LEU A 135 -1.29 16.38 15.09
N GLY A 136 -0.49 17.28 14.54
CA GLY A 136 -0.10 18.50 15.24
C GLY A 136 -1.20 19.57 15.27
N ASP A 137 -2.05 19.61 14.23
CA ASP A 137 -3.18 20.55 14.14
C ASP A 137 -4.35 19.87 13.40
N PRO A 138 -5.53 19.75 14.02
CA PRO A 138 -6.74 19.20 13.35
C PRO A 138 -7.14 19.94 12.08
N ALA A 139 -6.79 21.22 11.95
CA ALA A 139 -7.06 22.01 10.75
C ALA A 139 -6.31 21.50 9.51
N TRP A 140 -5.28 20.71 9.68
CA TRP A 140 -4.58 20.06 8.55
C TRP A 140 -5.43 19.01 7.85
N GLY A 141 -6.54 18.55 8.46
CA GLY A 141 -7.50 17.62 7.85
C GLY A 141 -6.91 16.23 7.63
N CYS A 142 -6.67 15.50 8.72
CA CYS A 142 -6.10 14.17 8.68
C CYS A 142 -7.06 13.17 8.03
N ASP A 143 -6.59 12.50 6.99
CA ASP A 143 -7.33 11.47 6.25
C ASP A 143 -6.51 10.20 6.14
N MET A 144 -7.17 9.06 6.03
CA MET A 144 -6.59 7.78 5.66
C MET A 144 -6.69 7.57 4.15
N GLU A 145 -5.78 6.80 3.60
CA GLU A 145 -5.89 6.24 2.23
C GLU A 145 -5.51 4.76 2.28
N ALA A 146 -6.51 3.90 2.05
CA ALA A 146 -6.26 2.47 2.03
C ALA A 146 -5.83 2.03 0.63
N GLU A 147 -4.66 1.39 0.57
CA GLU A 147 -3.96 1.08 -0.67
C GLU A 147 -3.26 -0.27 -0.60
N VAL A 148 -2.92 -0.79 -1.78
CA VAL A 148 -2.00 -1.92 -1.96
C VAL A 148 -0.61 -1.37 -2.27
N VAL A 149 0.42 -2.00 -1.74
CA VAL A 149 1.83 -1.71 -2.07
C VAL A 149 2.55 -2.96 -2.53
N VAL A 150 3.55 -2.76 -3.37
CA VAL A 150 4.52 -3.80 -3.70
C VAL A 150 5.93 -3.35 -3.36
N VAL A 151 6.79 -4.32 -3.04
CA VAL A 151 8.23 -4.11 -2.84
C VAL A 151 8.97 -4.77 -3.97
N THR A 152 9.90 -4.04 -4.61
CA THR A 152 10.67 -4.55 -5.72
C THR A 152 12.07 -5.04 -5.31
N GLY A 153 12.62 -5.96 -6.10
CA GLY A 153 14.06 -6.15 -6.20
C GLY A 153 14.71 -4.99 -6.98
N ASP A 154 15.95 -5.18 -7.43
CA ASP A 154 16.59 -4.24 -8.35
C ASP A 154 15.82 -4.21 -9.68
N VAL A 155 15.47 -3.02 -10.15
CA VAL A 155 14.76 -2.81 -11.42
C VAL A 155 15.63 -1.96 -12.33
N PRO A 156 15.99 -2.43 -13.54
CA PRO A 156 16.80 -1.65 -14.47
C PRO A 156 16.01 -0.48 -15.07
N MET A 157 16.71 0.62 -15.32
CA MET A 157 16.15 1.76 -16.01
C MET A 157 15.60 1.38 -17.38
N GLY A 158 14.40 1.88 -17.70
CA GLY A 158 13.76 1.68 -19.00
C GLY A 158 13.12 0.29 -19.19
N VAL A 159 12.94 -0.47 -18.11
CA VAL A 159 12.21 -1.74 -18.14
C VAL A 159 10.78 -1.56 -18.67
N ASP A 160 10.29 -2.50 -19.47
CA ASP A 160 8.87 -2.53 -19.86
C ASP A 160 7.99 -3.07 -18.74
N ALA A 161 6.67 -2.85 -18.83
CA ALA A 161 5.72 -3.20 -17.80
C ALA A 161 5.60 -4.72 -17.55
N GLU A 162 5.74 -5.55 -18.58
CA GLU A 162 5.69 -7.00 -18.47
C GLU A 162 6.88 -7.52 -17.67
N THR A 163 8.09 -7.10 -18.06
CA THR A 163 9.33 -7.44 -17.35
C THR A 163 9.31 -6.86 -15.92
N ALA A 164 8.80 -5.65 -15.73
CA ALA A 164 8.73 -4.99 -14.42
C ALA A 164 7.93 -5.82 -13.39
N ARG A 165 6.89 -6.55 -13.81
CA ARG A 165 6.13 -7.44 -12.92
C ARG A 165 7.00 -8.53 -12.28
N SER A 166 8.01 -9.03 -12.97
CA SER A 166 8.93 -10.06 -12.46
C SER A 166 9.85 -9.55 -11.35
N HIS A 167 9.98 -8.25 -11.17
CA HIS A 167 10.76 -7.64 -10.09
C HIS A 167 9.95 -7.42 -8.81
N ILE A 168 8.65 -7.75 -8.78
CA ILE A 168 7.83 -7.66 -7.58
C ILE A 168 8.17 -8.84 -6.67
N LEU A 169 8.70 -8.55 -5.49
CA LEU A 169 9.11 -9.55 -4.50
C LEU A 169 8.06 -9.74 -3.40
N LEU A 170 7.44 -8.65 -2.96
CA LEU A 170 6.46 -8.68 -1.87
C LEU A 170 5.26 -7.77 -2.18
N VAL A 171 4.13 -8.11 -1.56
CA VAL A 171 2.86 -7.37 -1.61
C VAL A 171 2.42 -7.09 -0.18
N GLY A 172 1.89 -5.91 0.06
CA GLY A 172 1.37 -5.49 1.36
C GLY A 172 0.28 -4.43 1.24
N LEU A 173 -0.12 -3.89 2.38
CA LEU A 173 -1.08 -2.79 2.45
C LEU A 173 -0.43 -1.57 3.09
N THR A 174 -0.92 -0.39 2.72
CA THR A 174 -0.55 0.86 3.37
C THR A 174 -1.78 1.71 3.68
N ASN A 175 -1.65 2.51 4.71
CA ASN A 175 -2.45 3.70 4.93
C ASN A 175 -1.57 4.91 4.58
N ASP A 176 -1.80 5.48 3.39
CA ASP A 176 -1.06 6.66 2.95
C ASP A 176 -1.69 7.92 3.54
N VAL A 177 -1.36 8.18 4.79
CA VAL A 177 -1.89 9.28 5.58
C VAL A 177 -1.75 10.60 4.83
N SER A 178 -2.85 11.35 4.76
CA SER A 178 -2.92 12.61 4.02
C SER A 178 -3.43 13.74 4.90
N LEU A 179 -2.79 14.88 4.82
CA LEU A 179 -3.20 16.12 5.48
C LEU A 179 -3.86 17.03 4.44
N ARG A 180 -5.16 16.81 4.19
CA ARG A 180 -5.92 17.39 3.05
C ARG A 180 -5.92 18.91 3.02
N GLY A 181 -5.89 19.55 4.19
CA GLY A 181 -5.85 21.01 4.30
C GLY A 181 -4.56 21.65 3.80
N LEU A 182 -3.45 20.89 3.77
CA LEU A 182 -2.16 21.38 3.29
C LEU A 182 -1.97 21.21 1.76
N ILE A 183 -2.69 20.28 1.14
CA ILE A 183 -2.53 19.91 -0.27
C ILE A 183 -2.71 21.10 -1.23
N PRO A 184 -3.76 21.94 -1.13
CA PRO A 184 -3.94 23.03 -2.10
C PRO A 184 -2.77 24.01 -2.13
N GLY A 185 -2.22 24.34 -0.95
CA GLY A 185 -1.09 25.25 -0.83
C GLY A 185 0.21 24.68 -1.40
N GLU A 186 0.41 23.37 -1.30
CA GLU A 186 1.57 22.69 -1.87
C GLU A 186 1.47 22.55 -3.39
N LEU A 187 0.32 22.09 -3.90
CA LEU A 187 0.09 21.95 -5.34
C LEU A 187 0.20 23.30 -6.09
N ALA A 188 -0.22 24.40 -5.46
CA ALA A 188 -0.08 25.73 -6.03
C ALA A 188 1.38 26.14 -6.26
N LYS A 189 2.34 25.53 -5.57
CA LYS A 189 3.79 25.76 -5.77
C LYS A 189 4.37 24.97 -6.94
N GLY A 190 3.65 23.99 -7.48
CA GLY A 190 4.05 23.22 -8.66
C GLY A 190 5.05 22.08 -8.42
N PHE A 191 5.45 21.79 -7.18
CA PHE A 191 6.41 20.73 -6.83
C PHE A 191 5.79 19.43 -6.33
N GLY A 192 4.48 19.42 -6.06
CA GLY A 192 3.77 18.25 -5.53
C GLY A 192 3.71 18.22 -4.01
N PHE A 193 3.43 17.04 -3.46
CA PHE A 193 3.23 16.83 -2.02
C PHE A 193 4.56 16.78 -1.26
N PHE A 194 4.56 17.35 -0.04
CA PHE A 194 5.64 17.21 0.91
C PHE A 194 5.09 17.15 2.35
N GLN A 195 4.67 18.30 2.93
CA GLN A 195 4.12 18.32 4.30
C GLN A 195 2.75 17.65 4.38
N SER A 196 2.00 17.64 3.29
CA SER A 196 0.68 17.02 3.21
C SER A 196 0.68 15.50 3.22
N LYS A 197 1.84 14.88 3.03
CA LYS A 197 2.05 13.44 3.09
C LYS A 197 3.08 13.10 4.19
N PRO A 198 2.64 13.03 5.45
CA PRO A 198 3.51 12.58 6.56
C PRO A 198 3.85 11.10 6.42
N SER A 199 4.45 10.49 7.45
CA SER A 199 4.78 9.05 7.39
C SER A 199 3.54 8.19 7.16
N SER A 200 3.58 7.35 6.12
CA SER A 200 2.58 6.32 5.85
C SER A 200 2.71 5.18 6.86
N ALA A 201 1.60 4.46 7.12
CA ALA A 201 1.59 3.27 7.97
C ALA A 201 1.47 2.01 7.11
N MET A 202 2.32 1.01 7.36
CA MET A 202 2.33 -0.25 6.60
C MET A 202 1.66 -1.39 7.37
N SER A 203 1.09 -2.36 6.64
CA SER A 203 0.60 -3.61 7.25
C SER A 203 1.72 -4.35 7.97
N PRO A 204 1.41 -5.12 9.04
CA PRO A 204 2.44 -5.80 9.84
C PRO A 204 3.20 -6.90 9.09
N VAL A 205 2.59 -7.41 8.02
CA VAL A 205 3.12 -8.53 7.22
C VAL A 205 3.08 -8.15 5.76
N PHE A 206 4.18 -8.43 5.05
CA PHE A 206 4.23 -8.46 3.60
C PHE A 206 4.38 -9.91 3.13
N VAL A 207 3.78 -10.23 2.00
CA VAL A 207 3.73 -11.61 1.48
C VAL A 207 4.31 -11.66 0.08
N THR A 208 4.90 -12.79 -0.30
CA THR A 208 5.29 -13.00 -1.70
C THR A 208 4.04 -13.10 -2.58
N PRO A 209 4.09 -12.72 -3.87
CA PRO A 209 2.96 -12.87 -4.79
C PRO A 209 2.37 -14.28 -4.81
N ASP A 210 3.23 -15.31 -4.74
CA ASP A 210 2.82 -16.73 -4.75
C ASP A 210 1.95 -17.09 -3.55
N ALA A 211 2.17 -16.47 -2.37
CA ALA A 211 1.35 -16.66 -1.18
C ALA A 211 -0.10 -16.17 -1.35
N LEU A 212 -0.36 -15.36 -2.36
CA LEU A 212 -1.70 -14.86 -2.69
C LEU A 212 -2.46 -15.80 -3.65
N GLY A 213 -1.76 -16.73 -4.30
CA GLY A 213 -2.34 -17.67 -5.26
C GLY A 213 -3.12 -16.96 -6.37
N ASP A 214 -4.32 -17.44 -6.66
CA ASP A 214 -5.19 -16.89 -7.72
C ASP A 214 -5.64 -15.44 -7.47
N ARG A 215 -5.37 -14.87 -6.30
CA ARG A 215 -5.66 -13.45 -6.01
C ARG A 215 -4.61 -12.51 -6.58
N TRP A 216 -3.44 -12.99 -6.96
CA TRP A 216 -2.42 -12.18 -7.62
C TRP A 216 -2.39 -12.52 -9.12
N GLN A 217 -2.90 -11.63 -9.95
CA GLN A 217 -2.99 -11.84 -11.39
C GLN A 217 -2.61 -10.56 -12.13
N ASP A 218 -1.80 -10.69 -13.18
CA ASP A 218 -1.45 -9.60 -14.08
C ASP A 218 -0.91 -8.32 -13.39
N GLY A 219 -0.16 -8.52 -12.29
CA GLY A 219 0.37 -7.41 -11.52
C GLY A 219 -0.70 -6.65 -10.71
N LYS A 220 -1.80 -7.30 -10.33
CA LYS A 220 -2.89 -6.75 -9.52
C LYS A 220 -3.28 -7.73 -8.40
N LEU A 221 -3.68 -7.18 -7.25
CA LEU A 221 -4.28 -7.93 -6.17
C LEU A 221 -5.80 -7.92 -6.33
N HIS A 222 -6.42 -9.09 -6.44
CA HIS A 222 -7.87 -9.27 -6.48
C HIS A 222 -8.38 -9.67 -5.09
N GLY A 223 -9.20 -8.83 -4.50
CA GLY A 223 -9.77 -9.06 -3.17
C GLY A 223 -10.30 -7.80 -2.53
N THR A 224 -11.15 -8.00 -1.55
CA THR A 224 -11.78 -6.90 -0.83
C THR A 224 -10.79 -6.24 0.12
N LEU A 225 -10.53 -4.95 -0.09
CA LEU A 225 -9.84 -4.08 0.86
C LEU A 225 -10.86 -3.54 1.87
N CYS A 226 -10.72 -3.99 3.11
CA CYS A 226 -11.63 -3.60 4.19
C CYS A 226 -11.12 -2.37 4.92
N VAL A 227 -11.96 -1.35 5.00
CA VAL A 227 -11.70 -0.12 5.76
C VAL A 227 -12.80 0.08 6.79
N ASP A 228 -12.40 0.18 8.04
CA ASP A 228 -13.29 0.49 9.15
C ASP A 228 -12.78 1.75 9.86
N LEU A 229 -13.67 2.65 10.22
CA LEU A 229 -13.36 3.83 11.02
C LEU A 229 -14.18 3.77 12.31
N ASN A 230 -13.50 3.85 13.45
CA ASN A 230 -14.14 3.76 14.79
C ASN A 230 -15.02 2.50 14.94
N GLY A 231 -14.57 1.38 14.39
CA GLY A 231 -15.29 0.10 14.43
C GLY A 231 -16.53 0.04 13.52
N GLN A 232 -16.73 1.04 12.65
CA GLN A 232 -17.80 1.04 11.66
C GLN A 232 -17.25 0.84 10.25
N PRO A 233 -17.88 -0.01 9.42
CA PRO A 233 -17.46 -0.21 8.05
C PRO A 233 -17.53 1.08 7.22
N LEU A 234 -16.41 1.51 6.63
CA LEU A 234 -16.33 2.64 5.73
C LEU A 234 -16.22 2.19 4.27
N GLY A 235 -15.41 1.17 3.98
CA GLY A 235 -15.14 0.68 2.63
C GLY A 235 -14.92 -0.81 2.52
N ARG A 236 -15.30 -1.37 1.37
CA ARG A 236 -15.15 -2.77 0.97
C ARG A 236 -14.85 -2.83 -0.52
N ALA A 237 -13.93 -2.00 -0.99
CA ALA A 237 -13.54 -1.95 -2.39
C ALA A 237 -12.76 -3.20 -2.81
N ASP A 238 -12.92 -3.64 -4.06
CA ASP A 238 -12.07 -4.69 -4.64
C ASP A 238 -10.82 -4.06 -5.26
N ALA A 239 -9.64 -4.45 -4.78
CA ALA A 239 -8.38 -3.88 -5.21
C ALA A 239 -8.01 -4.26 -6.66
N GLY A 240 -8.60 -5.31 -7.26
CA GLY A 240 -8.38 -5.71 -8.65
C GLY A 240 -9.30 -5.04 -9.64
N VAL A 241 -10.37 -4.39 -9.16
CA VAL A 241 -11.38 -3.73 -10.01
C VAL A 241 -11.05 -2.25 -10.18
N ASP A 242 -11.30 -1.72 -11.38
CA ASP A 242 -11.04 -0.30 -11.74
C ASP A 242 -9.58 0.16 -11.60
N MET A 243 -8.63 -0.75 -11.39
CA MET A 243 -7.21 -0.45 -11.41
C MET A 243 -6.75 -0.22 -12.86
N THR A 244 -6.64 1.04 -13.26
CA THR A 244 -6.30 1.46 -14.63
C THR A 244 -4.87 1.07 -14.99
N PHE A 245 -3.93 1.20 -14.07
CA PHE A 245 -2.53 0.84 -14.22
C PHE A 245 -2.18 -0.28 -13.25
N ASP A 246 -1.69 -1.42 -13.76
CA ASP A 246 -1.15 -2.47 -12.91
C ASP A 246 0.23 -2.09 -12.33
N PHE A 247 0.71 -2.87 -11.36
CA PHE A 247 1.99 -2.56 -10.71
C PHE A 247 3.19 -2.64 -11.65
N GLY A 248 3.15 -3.46 -12.70
CA GLY A 248 4.21 -3.47 -13.73
C GLY A 248 4.29 -2.12 -14.47
N GLN A 249 3.14 -1.53 -14.80
CA GLN A 249 3.08 -0.20 -15.43
C GLN A 249 3.57 0.90 -14.49
N LEU A 250 3.22 0.85 -13.20
CA LEU A 250 3.69 1.81 -12.19
C LEU A 250 5.21 1.71 -11.98
N ILE A 251 5.75 0.48 -11.89
CA ILE A 251 7.19 0.23 -11.75
C ILE A 251 7.94 0.73 -12.99
N ALA A 252 7.47 0.39 -14.21
CA ALA A 252 8.08 0.85 -15.45
C ALA A 252 8.08 2.38 -15.56
N HIS A 253 6.99 3.03 -15.10
CA HIS A 253 6.92 4.49 -15.03
C HIS A 253 7.97 5.06 -14.07
N ALA A 254 8.08 4.51 -12.86
CA ALA A 254 9.06 4.93 -11.86
C ALA A 254 10.51 4.71 -12.33
N ALA A 255 10.76 3.61 -13.07
CA ALA A 255 12.07 3.23 -13.58
C ALA A 255 12.42 3.89 -14.93
N LYS A 256 11.59 4.77 -15.48
CA LYS A 256 11.78 5.37 -16.82
C LYS A 256 13.13 6.08 -16.98
N THR A 257 13.64 6.71 -15.93
CA THR A 257 14.83 7.56 -15.98
C THR A 257 15.91 7.17 -14.96
N ARG A 258 15.73 6.08 -14.23
CA ARG A 258 16.65 5.61 -13.18
C ARG A 258 16.44 4.13 -12.89
N ASP A 259 17.48 3.48 -12.38
CA ASP A 259 17.33 2.18 -11.74
C ASP A 259 16.55 2.35 -10.41
N LEU A 260 15.73 1.35 -10.06
CA LEU A 260 15.19 1.24 -8.71
C LEU A 260 16.00 0.20 -7.95
N ARG A 261 16.29 0.45 -6.70
CA ARG A 261 17.03 -0.48 -5.84
C ARG A 261 16.09 -1.39 -5.07
N ALA A 262 16.56 -2.61 -4.79
CA ALA A 262 15.84 -3.58 -3.97
C ALA A 262 15.34 -2.92 -2.67
N GLY A 263 14.07 -3.15 -2.32
CA GLY A 263 13.43 -2.46 -1.21
C GLY A 263 12.73 -1.14 -1.60
N THR A 264 12.64 -0.81 -2.90
CA THR A 264 11.74 0.25 -3.37
C THR A 264 10.30 -0.18 -3.17
N ILE A 265 9.48 0.69 -2.56
CA ILE A 265 8.04 0.48 -2.36
C ILE A 265 7.28 1.30 -3.40
N ILE A 266 6.35 0.65 -4.11
CA ILE A 266 5.44 1.28 -5.07
C ILE A 266 4.02 1.10 -4.58
N GLY A 267 3.28 2.21 -4.43
CA GLY A 267 1.88 2.22 -4.05
C GLY A 267 0.93 2.28 -5.23
N SER A 268 -0.26 1.74 -5.03
CA SER A 268 -1.34 1.75 -6.03
C SER A 268 -2.07 3.09 -6.12
N GLY A 269 -1.91 3.94 -5.12
CA GLY A 269 -2.88 4.98 -4.84
C GLY A 269 -4.13 4.43 -4.16
N THR A 270 -4.95 5.33 -3.64
CA THR A 270 -6.20 5.00 -2.96
C THR A 270 -7.07 4.09 -3.82
N VAL A 271 -7.42 2.90 -3.32
CA VAL A 271 -8.31 1.96 -4.01
C VAL A 271 -9.69 2.58 -4.14
N SER A 272 -10.21 2.64 -5.35
CA SER A 272 -11.48 3.31 -5.64
C SER A 272 -12.25 2.56 -6.73
N ASN A 273 -13.47 2.12 -6.42
CA ASN A 273 -14.34 1.47 -7.37
C ASN A 273 -15.51 2.37 -7.78
N ARG A 274 -15.95 2.19 -9.02
CA ARG A 274 -17.20 2.77 -9.51
C ARG A 274 -18.39 1.92 -9.12
N ASP A 275 -19.57 2.52 -9.10
CA ASP A 275 -20.81 1.76 -9.09
C ASP A 275 -20.99 0.97 -10.40
N ALA A 276 -21.84 -0.04 -10.36
CA ALA A 276 -22.15 -0.85 -11.55
C ALA A 276 -22.74 -0.03 -12.72
N ASP A 277 -23.35 1.13 -12.42
CA ASP A 277 -23.85 2.10 -13.41
C ASP A 277 -22.80 3.14 -13.85
N GLY A 278 -21.55 3.01 -13.38
CA GLY A 278 -20.45 3.96 -13.63
C GLY A 278 -20.47 5.21 -12.76
N GLY A 279 -21.38 5.25 -11.77
CA GLY A 279 -21.48 6.35 -10.82
C GLY A 279 -20.29 6.44 -9.84
N PRO A 280 -20.29 7.48 -9.00
CA PRO A 280 -19.15 7.84 -8.16
C PRO A 280 -18.94 6.93 -6.93
N GLY A 281 -19.69 5.86 -6.80
CA GLY A 281 -19.72 5.01 -5.62
C GLY A 281 -20.79 5.46 -4.61
N LYS A 282 -21.18 4.50 -3.76
CA LYS A 282 -22.21 4.72 -2.71
C LYS A 282 -21.69 4.22 -1.37
N PRO A 283 -22.12 4.84 -0.26
CA PRO A 283 -21.87 4.32 1.08
C PRO A 283 -22.35 2.87 1.23
N ILE A 284 -21.71 2.10 2.12
CA ILE A 284 -22.13 0.72 2.44
C ILE A 284 -23.59 0.68 2.91
N GLY A 285 -24.01 1.66 3.73
CA GLY A 285 -25.40 1.76 4.20
C GLY A 285 -26.44 2.01 3.11
N GLU A 286 -26.02 2.44 1.93
CA GLU A 286 -26.87 2.64 0.75
C GLU A 286 -26.71 1.49 -0.28
N GLY A 287 -26.07 0.38 0.11
CA GLY A 287 -25.85 -0.79 -0.74
C GLY A 287 -24.66 -0.70 -1.68
N GLY A 288 -23.76 0.27 -1.49
CA GLY A 288 -22.51 0.41 -2.22
C GLY A 288 -21.34 -0.31 -1.56
N LEU A 289 -20.15 -0.16 -2.14
CA LEU A 289 -18.89 -0.69 -1.60
C LEU A 289 -18.22 0.27 -0.59
N GLY A 290 -18.75 1.48 -0.43
CA GLY A 290 -18.11 2.51 0.39
C GLY A 290 -16.83 3.04 -0.21
N TYR A 291 -15.94 3.57 0.64
CA TYR A 291 -14.79 4.36 0.23
C TYR A 291 -13.54 3.97 0.99
N SER A 292 -12.37 4.16 0.38
CA SER A 292 -11.09 3.88 0.98
C SER A 292 -10.41 5.10 1.60
N CYS A 293 -11.04 6.26 1.54
CA CYS A 293 -10.62 7.49 2.21
C CYS A 293 -11.81 8.42 2.50
N LEU A 294 -11.65 9.35 3.42
CA LEU A 294 -12.69 10.36 3.74
C LEU A 294 -12.80 11.43 2.65
N ALA A 295 -11.72 11.70 1.92
CA ALA A 295 -11.75 12.65 0.81
C ALA A 295 -12.76 12.26 -0.26
N GLU A 296 -12.89 10.95 -0.59
CA GLU A 296 -13.91 10.47 -1.53
C GLU A 296 -15.33 10.64 -0.97
N VAL A 297 -15.56 10.28 0.30
CA VAL A 297 -16.86 10.51 0.96
C VAL A 297 -17.26 11.97 0.81
N ARG A 298 -16.39 12.88 1.19
CA ARG A 298 -16.60 14.35 1.13
C ARG A 298 -16.80 14.85 -0.29
N THR A 299 -16.08 14.28 -1.25
CA THR A 299 -16.21 14.60 -2.67
C THR A 299 -17.58 14.20 -3.20
N VAL A 300 -18.05 13.00 -2.88
CA VAL A 300 -19.38 12.51 -3.29
C VAL A 300 -20.48 13.31 -2.62
N GLU A 301 -20.36 13.67 -1.33
CA GLU A 301 -21.27 14.58 -0.64
C GLU A 301 -21.34 15.93 -1.35
N THR A 302 -20.18 16.49 -1.75
CA THR A 302 -20.13 17.76 -2.48
C THR A 302 -20.82 17.68 -3.84
N ILE A 303 -20.61 16.59 -4.59
CA ILE A 303 -21.27 16.39 -5.89
C ILE A 303 -22.78 16.25 -5.73
N ARG A 304 -23.23 15.53 -4.70
CA ARG A 304 -24.65 15.21 -4.47
C ARG A 304 -25.41 16.34 -3.79
N ASP A 305 -24.83 16.89 -2.71
CA ASP A 305 -25.49 17.78 -1.76
C ASP A 305 -25.01 19.24 -1.85
N GLY A 306 -23.93 19.49 -2.62
CA GLY A 306 -23.32 20.82 -2.77
C GLY A 306 -22.28 21.15 -1.71
N GLU A 307 -22.17 20.37 -0.63
CA GLU A 307 -21.20 20.60 0.46
C GLU A 307 -20.78 19.29 1.10
N ALA A 308 -19.56 19.23 1.63
CA ALA A 308 -19.06 18.12 2.41
C ALA A 308 -19.50 18.24 3.88
N LYS A 309 -20.03 17.15 4.43
CA LYS A 309 -20.53 17.07 5.84
C LYS A 309 -19.67 16.21 6.72
N THR A 310 -19.09 15.13 6.17
CA THR A 310 -18.21 14.21 6.90
C THR A 310 -16.93 14.94 7.35
N PRO A 311 -16.59 14.94 8.65
CA PRO A 311 -15.32 15.52 9.11
C PRO A 311 -14.13 14.64 8.69
N PHE A 312 -12.94 15.21 8.64
CA PHE A 312 -11.70 14.44 8.65
C PHE A 312 -11.46 13.86 10.05
N MET A 313 -10.55 12.87 10.15
CA MET A 313 -10.21 12.22 11.42
C MET A 313 -9.79 13.24 12.48
N GLN A 314 -10.17 12.97 13.70
CA GLN A 314 -9.89 13.77 14.88
C GLN A 314 -9.04 12.96 15.87
N THR A 315 -8.54 13.64 16.90
CA THR A 315 -7.84 12.95 18.00
C THR A 315 -8.74 11.93 18.65
N GLY A 316 -8.29 10.67 18.64
CA GLY A 316 -9.02 9.54 19.22
C GLY A 316 -9.71 8.62 18.21
N ASP A 317 -9.73 9.01 16.93
CA ASP A 317 -10.21 8.15 15.85
C ASP A 317 -9.22 7.01 15.57
#